data_f325ebec70b08e26191bf1550f76589a
#
_entry.id   f325ebec70b08e26191bf1550f76589a
#
_cell.length_a   1.000
_cell.length_b   1.000
_cell.length_c   1.000
_cell.angle_alpha   90.00
_cell.angle_beta   90.00
_cell.angle_gamma   90.00
#
_symmetry.space_group_name_H-M   'P 1'
#
loop_
_entity.id
_entity.type
_entity.pdbx_description
1 polymer ?
#
loop_
_entity_poly.entity_id
_entity_poly.type
_entity_poly.pdbx_seq_one_letter_code
_entity_poly.pdbx_strand_id
1 'polypeptide(L)'
;MNKILINVVLVLLSSFSYASDDVKLQKAPIDLNDQISLQRGARNFINYCLNCHSANYMRYNRLTDIGLTDELIKNNLLFTSDKVGNTMSISMAHDDAKNWFGAAPPDLSVTARSRGADWIYSYLRGFYRDTSRQMGWNNVVLKNSAMPHI
;
A
#
# COMPACT_ATOMS: atom_id res chain seq x y z
N MET A 1 1.03 -52.00 -9.44
CA MET A 1 0.35 -50.68 -9.47
C MET A 1 0.80 -49.97 -10.76
N ASN A 2 -0.10 -49.78 -11.71
CA ASN A 2 0.25 -49.43 -13.09
C ASN A 2 0.82 -48.01 -13.18
N LYS A 3 2.04 -47.86 -13.71
CA LYS A 3 2.71 -46.54 -13.95
C LYS A 3 1.82 -45.58 -14.75
N ILE A 4 0.95 -46.10 -15.59
CA ILE A 4 -0.05 -45.34 -16.36
C ILE A 4 -1.08 -44.68 -15.43
N LEU A 5 -1.54 -45.33 -14.38
CA LEU A 5 -2.52 -44.79 -13.42
C LEU A 5 -1.92 -43.65 -12.62
N ILE A 6 -0.65 -43.75 -12.24
CA ILE A 6 0.08 -42.70 -11.50
C ILE A 6 0.24 -41.43 -12.38
N ASN A 7 0.58 -41.63 -13.66
CA ASN A 7 0.72 -40.49 -14.58
C ASN A 7 -0.61 -39.80 -14.88
N VAL A 8 -1.71 -40.52 -14.98
CA VAL A 8 -3.05 -39.98 -15.18
C VAL A 8 -3.49 -39.16 -13.94
N VAL A 9 -3.21 -39.65 -12.72
CA VAL A 9 -3.51 -38.92 -11.47
C VAL A 9 -2.67 -37.65 -11.34
N LEU A 10 -1.39 -37.69 -11.73
CA LEU A 10 -0.50 -36.51 -11.72
C LEU A 10 -0.96 -35.42 -12.72
N VAL A 11 -1.46 -35.83 -13.89
CA VAL A 11 -1.99 -34.89 -14.90
C VAL A 11 -3.32 -34.28 -14.46
N LEU A 12 -4.17 -35.01 -13.74
CA LEU A 12 -5.44 -34.51 -13.20
C LEU A 12 -5.24 -33.54 -12.02
N LEU A 13 -4.15 -33.67 -11.25
CA LEU A 13 -3.85 -32.78 -10.14
C LEU A 13 -3.27 -31.43 -10.58
N SER A 14 -2.72 -31.32 -11.80
CA SER A 14 -2.17 -30.07 -12.34
C SER A 14 -3.22 -29.08 -12.86
N SER A 15 -4.50 -29.45 -12.91
CA SER A 15 -5.57 -28.61 -13.50
C SER A 15 -6.26 -27.65 -12.52
N PHE A 16 -5.90 -27.62 -11.25
CA PHE A 16 -6.43 -26.63 -10.30
C PHE A 16 -5.61 -25.33 -10.33
N SER A 17 -5.56 -24.67 -11.50
CA SER A 17 -5.22 -23.26 -11.55
C SER A 17 -6.42 -22.48 -11.02
N TYR A 18 -6.37 -22.00 -9.77
CA TYR A 18 -7.30 -21.00 -9.32
C TYR A 18 -7.07 -19.74 -10.16
N ALA A 19 -7.96 -19.48 -11.12
CA ALA A 19 -8.07 -18.18 -11.74
C ALA A 19 -8.44 -17.20 -10.62
N SER A 20 -7.51 -16.34 -10.22
CA SER A 20 -7.86 -15.16 -9.41
C SER A 20 -8.83 -14.34 -10.26
N ASP A 21 -9.95 -13.91 -9.68
CA ASP A 21 -10.82 -12.89 -10.28
C ASP A 21 -9.94 -11.68 -10.63
N ASP A 22 -9.60 -11.55 -11.90
CA ASP A 22 -8.76 -10.45 -12.40
C ASP A 22 -9.58 -9.17 -12.38
N VAL A 23 -9.48 -8.45 -11.28
CA VAL A 23 -10.09 -7.13 -11.15
C VAL A 23 -9.44 -6.19 -12.16
N LYS A 24 -10.23 -5.65 -13.08
CA LYS A 24 -9.74 -4.66 -14.05
C LYS A 24 -9.27 -3.41 -13.32
N LEU A 25 -7.96 -3.20 -13.31
CA LEU A 25 -7.35 -2.01 -12.71
C LEU A 25 -7.60 -0.76 -13.58
N GLN A 26 -7.83 0.37 -12.90
CA GLN A 26 -7.88 1.68 -13.54
C GLN A 26 -6.45 2.19 -13.76
N LYS A 27 -6.20 2.83 -14.90
CA LYS A 27 -4.90 3.43 -15.16
C LYS A 27 -4.72 4.69 -14.31
N ALA A 28 -3.64 4.73 -13.55
CA ALA A 28 -3.28 5.90 -12.75
C ALA A 28 -2.79 7.04 -13.66
N PRO A 29 -3.32 8.26 -13.51
CA PRO A 29 -2.89 9.42 -14.30
C PRO A 29 -1.58 10.01 -13.73
N ILE A 30 -0.46 9.30 -13.96
CA ILE A 30 0.85 9.70 -13.43
C ILE A 30 1.60 10.50 -14.47
N ASP A 31 2.14 11.66 -14.05
CA ASP A 31 3.19 12.39 -14.72
C ASP A 31 4.35 12.62 -13.75
N LEU A 32 5.48 11.96 -13.98
CA LEU A 32 6.67 12.09 -13.14
C LEU A 32 7.41 13.42 -13.35
N ASN A 33 7.04 14.22 -14.35
CA ASN A 33 7.59 15.55 -14.60
C ASN A 33 6.75 16.65 -13.94
N ASP A 34 5.52 16.37 -13.52
CA ASP A 34 4.68 17.31 -12.77
C ASP A 34 5.08 17.33 -11.28
N GLN A 35 6.12 18.10 -10.97
CA GLN A 35 6.63 18.26 -9.60
C GLN A 35 5.55 18.75 -8.64
N ILE A 36 4.66 19.62 -9.07
CA ILE A 36 3.58 20.15 -8.22
C ILE A 36 2.62 19.01 -7.83
N SER A 37 2.28 18.13 -8.76
CA SER A 37 1.48 16.95 -8.46
C SER A 37 2.19 15.98 -7.52
N LEU A 38 3.50 15.75 -7.71
CA LEU A 38 4.31 14.90 -6.85
C LEU A 38 4.41 15.48 -5.42
N GLN A 39 4.57 16.79 -5.26
CA GLN A 39 4.59 17.47 -3.96
C GLN A 39 3.23 17.36 -3.25
N ARG A 40 2.11 17.51 -3.97
CA ARG A 40 0.78 17.23 -3.41
C ARG A 40 0.64 15.78 -2.97
N GLY A 41 1.15 14.85 -3.76
CA GLY A 41 1.19 13.42 -3.42
C GLY A 41 1.99 13.15 -2.15
N ALA A 42 3.17 13.74 -2.00
CA ALA A 42 4.01 13.64 -0.81
C ALA A 42 3.29 14.18 0.43
N ARG A 43 2.65 15.35 0.31
CA ARG A 43 1.84 15.91 1.39
C ARG A 43 0.68 14.99 1.79
N ASN A 44 -0.03 14.44 0.82
CA ASN A 44 -1.13 13.52 1.10
C ASN A 44 -0.64 12.22 1.75
N PHE A 45 0.49 11.66 1.28
CA PHE A 45 1.10 10.49 1.89
C PHE A 45 1.42 10.75 3.38
N ILE A 46 2.08 11.85 3.69
CA ILE A 46 2.49 12.20 5.05
C ILE A 46 1.27 12.45 5.94
N ASN A 47 0.26 13.15 5.44
CA ASN A 47 -0.89 13.52 6.26
C ASN A 47 -1.91 12.38 6.45
N TYR A 48 -2.05 11.46 5.49
CA TYR A 48 -3.09 10.43 5.52
C TYR A 48 -2.54 9.01 5.66
N CYS A 49 -1.40 8.69 5.05
CA CYS A 49 -0.87 7.33 5.06
C CYS A 49 0.12 7.09 6.21
N LEU A 50 1.02 8.05 6.45
CA LEU A 50 2.08 7.95 7.44
C LEU A 50 1.58 7.95 8.90
N ASN A 51 0.31 8.18 9.13
CA ASN A 51 -0.30 8.00 10.46
C ASN A 51 -0.38 6.52 10.87
N CYS A 52 -0.49 5.63 9.90
CA CYS A 52 -0.65 4.19 10.13
C CYS A 52 0.43 3.34 9.47
N HIS A 53 1.02 3.83 8.37
CA HIS A 53 1.99 3.09 7.57
C HIS A 53 3.37 3.73 7.63
N SER A 54 4.38 3.00 8.07
CA SER A 54 5.77 3.42 7.88
C SER A 54 6.21 3.29 6.41
N ALA A 55 7.23 4.05 6.04
CA ALA A 55 8.06 3.86 4.86
C ALA A 55 9.53 3.88 5.31
N ASN A 56 9.96 2.80 5.99
CA ASN A 56 11.23 2.74 6.69
C ASN A 56 12.47 2.79 5.77
N TYR A 57 12.31 2.56 4.46
CA TYR A 57 13.39 2.71 3.47
C TYR A 57 13.35 4.06 2.76
N MET A 58 12.37 4.94 3.08
CA MET A 58 12.28 6.29 2.56
C MET A 58 12.72 7.29 3.64
N ARG A 59 13.63 8.19 3.29
CA ARG A 59 14.05 9.30 4.14
C ARG A 59 13.34 10.57 3.71
N TYR A 60 13.04 11.47 4.66
CA TYR A 60 12.39 12.74 4.33
C TYR A 60 13.19 13.61 3.35
N ASN A 61 14.54 13.60 3.42
CA ASN A 61 15.38 14.36 2.50
C ASN A 61 15.26 13.91 1.03
N ARG A 62 14.69 12.71 0.76
CA ARG A 62 14.38 12.29 -0.63
C ARG A 62 13.28 13.11 -1.28
N LEU A 63 12.52 13.87 -0.50
CA LEU A 63 11.53 14.80 -1.05
C LEU A 63 12.17 15.99 -1.78
N THR A 64 13.49 16.20 -1.63
CA THR A 64 14.23 17.16 -2.46
C THR A 64 14.26 16.78 -3.93
N ASP A 65 14.14 15.49 -4.26
CA ASP A 65 14.08 14.99 -5.64
C ASP A 65 12.86 15.49 -6.41
N ILE A 66 11.83 15.93 -5.69
CA ILE A 66 10.60 16.51 -6.26
C ILE A 66 10.54 18.04 -6.05
N GLY A 67 11.70 18.69 -5.86
CA GLY A 67 11.84 20.15 -5.80
C GLY A 67 11.49 20.79 -4.47
N LEU A 68 11.37 20.03 -3.36
CA LEU A 68 11.22 20.60 -2.02
C LEU A 68 12.59 20.90 -1.42
N THR A 69 12.72 22.02 -0.67
CA THR A 69 13.92 22.30 0.11
C THR A 69 13.84 21.61 1.48
N ASP A 70 14.99 21.37 2.11
CA ASP A 70 15.04 20.83 3.48
C ASP A 70 14.24 21.69 4.47
N GLU A 71 14.23 23.01 4.29
CA GLU A 71 13.45 23.94 5.12
C GLU A 71 11.94 23.73 4.92
N LEU A 72 11.47 23.61 3.68
CA LEU A 72 10.06 23.31 3.37
C LEU A 72 9.64 21.96 3.95
N ILE A 73 10.49 20.94 3.81
CA ILE A 73 10.24 19.60 4.37
C ILE A 73 10.13 19.69 5.89
N LYS A 74 11.09 20.33 6.54
CA LYS A 74 11.15 20.48 8.01
C LYS A 74 9.92 21.21 8.56
N ASN A 75 9.53 22.30 7.92
CA ASN A 75 8.47 23.15 8.44
C ASN A 75 7.06 22.64 8.13
N ASN A 76 6.89 21.80 7.08
CA ASN A 76 5.56 21.43 6.59
C ASN A 76 5.27 19.93 6.55
N LEU A 77 6.29 19.06 6.62
CA LEU A 77 6.12 17.62 6.37
C LEU A 77 6.78 16.73 7.44
N LEU A 78 7.68 17.25 8.26
CA LEU A 78 8.46 16.48 9.22
C LEU A 78 7.73 16.37 10.58
N PHE A 79 6.68 15.55 10.65
CA PHE A 79 5.85 15.42 11.85
C PHE A 79 6.27 14.28 12.78
N THR A 80 6.92 13.24 12.27
CA THR A 80 7.26 12.05 13.05
C THR A 80 8.75 11.95 13.39
N SER A 81 9.52 13.01 13.15
CA SER A 81 10.97 13.03 13.35
C SER A 81 11.51 14.46 13.51
N ASP A 82 12.74 14.58 14.02
CA ASP A 82 13.43 15.88 14.22
C ASP A 82 14.40 16.23 13.09
N LYS A 83 14.76 15.27 12.24
CA LYS A 83 15.80 15.44 11.20
C LYS A 83 15.32 14.94 9.85
N VAL A 84 15.50 15.75 8.81
CA VAL A 84 15.16 15.38 7.42
C VAL A 84 15.90 14.13 6.90
N GLY A 85 17.06 13.82 7.49
CA GLY A 85 17.80 12.58 7.17
C GLY A 85 17.19 11.30 7.76
N ASN A 86 16.22 11.39 8.67
CA ASN A 86 15.56 10.23 9.26
C ASN A 86 14.58 9.59 8.29
N THR A 87 14.28 8.29 8.54
CA THR A 87 13.29 7.55 7.77
C THR A 87 11.86 7.91 8.20
N MET A 88 10.90 7.64 7.31
CA MET A 88 9.48 7.89 7.55
C MET A 88 8.90 6.74 8.37
N SER A 89 9.06 6.81 9.69
CA SER A 89 8.59 5.78 10.63
C SER A 89 7.43 6.31 11.47
N ILE A 90 6.54 5.41 11.89
CA ILE A 90 5.44 5.68 12.81
C ILE A 90 5.75 5.14 14.21
N SER A 91 5.06 5.67 15.22
CA SER A 91 5.18 5.23 16.62
C SER A 91 4.22 4.12 17.00
N MET A 92 3.25 3.78 16.13
CA MET A 92 2.26 2.73 16.40
C MET A 92 2.93 1.38 16.54
N ALA A 93 2.75 0.72 17.70
CA ALA A 93 3.26 -0.62 17.91
C ALA A 93 2.48 -1.63 17.05
N HIS A 94 3.21 -2.64 16.51
CA HIS A 94 2.62 -3.66 15.63
C HIS A 94 1.46 -4.42 16.28
N ASP A 95 1.59 -4.79 17.55
CA ASP A 95 0.58 -5.57 18.28
C ASP A 95 -0.67 -4.72 18.58
N ASP A 96 -0.49 -3.43 18.90
CA ASP A 96 -1.60 -2.51 19.08
C ASP A 96 -2.37 -2.32 17.78
N ALA A 97 -1.65 -2.12 16.68
CA ALA A 97 -2.25 -2.00 15.35
C ALA A 97 -3.06 -3.25 14.96
N LYS A 98 -2.51 -4.44 15.24
CA LYS A 98 -3.21 -5.71 15.00
C LYS A 98 -4.49 -5.83 15.84
N ASN A 99 -4.45 -5.40 17.10
CA ASN A 99 -5.61 -5.41 17.98
C ASN A 99 -6.70 -4.42 17.51
N TRP A 100 -6.30 -3.24 17.04
CA TRP A 100 -7.25 -2.21 16.60
C TRP A 100 -7.88 -2.50 15.24
N PHE A 101 -7.11 -3.00 14.29
CA PHE A 101 -7.54 -3.16 12.88
C PHE A 101 -7.75 -4.62 12.45
N GLY A 102 -7.40 -5.58 13.29
CA GLY A 102 -7.40 -7.00 12.92
C GLY A 102 -6.15 -7.45 12.16
N ALA A 103 -5.38 -6.49 11.61
CA ALA A 103 -4.08 -6.72 10.97
C ALA A 103 -3.22 -5.45 11.13
N ALA A 104 -1.92 -5.61 11.32
CA ALA A 104 -1.02 -4.46 11.35
C ALA A 104 -0.86 -3.87 9.94
N PRO A 105 -0.91 -2.53 9.79
CA PRO A 105 -0.65 -1.86 8.53
C PRO A 105 0.76 -2.20 8.02
N PRO A 106 0.92 -2.63 6.76
CA PRO A 106 2.24 -2.94 6.22
C PRO A 106 3.07 -1.68 5.99
N ASP A 107 4.41 -1.84 6.01
CA ASP A 107 5.34 -0.82 5.53
C ASP A 107 5.16 -0.60 4.02
N LEU A 108 5.09 0.67 3.59
CA LEU A 108 4.81 1.03 2.20
C LEU A 108 6.06 1.30 1.34
N SER A 109 7.26 1.15 1.89
CA SER A 109 8.54 1.47 1.21
C SER A 109 8.67 0.90 -0.20
N VAL A 110 8.18 -0.33 -0.41
CA VAL A 110 8.31 -1.04 -1.70
C VAL A 110 6.96 -1.29 -2.38
N THR A 111 5.87 -0.84 -1.80
CA THR A 111 4.51 -1.16 -2.29
C THR A 111 4.27 -0.66 -3.71
N ALA A 112 4.71 0.56 -4.04
CA ALA A 112 4.57 1.11 -5.38
C ALA A 112 5.38 0.32 -6.43
N ARG A 113 6.53 -0.22 -6.04
CA ARG A 113 7.37 -1.06 -6.92
C ARG A 113 6.77 -2.45 -7.11
N SER A 114 6.25 -3.06 -6.05
CA SER A 114 5.76 -4.44 -6.07
C SER A 114 4.36 -4.57 -6.65
N ARG A 115 3.47 -3.60 -6.40
CA ARG A 115 2.07 -3.62 -6.86
C ARG A 115 1.84 -2.79 -8.12
N GLY A 116 2.63 -1.77 -8.33
CA GLY A 116 2.43 -0.78 -9.39
C GLY A 116 1.43 0.31 -9.03
N ALA A 117 1.51 1.40 -9.76
CA ALA A 117 0.69 2.58 -9.51
C ALA A 117 -0.79 2.38 -9.83
N ASP A 118 -1.10 1.64 -10.89
CA ASP A 118 -2.48 1.34 -11.30
C ASP A 118 -3.20 0.53 -10.22
N TRP A 119 -2.48 -0.40 -9.57
CA TRP A 119 -3.03 -1.16 -8.46
C TRP A 119 -3.33 -0.27 -7.26
N ILE A 120 -2.38 0.59 -6.85
CA ILE A 120 -2.57 1.51 -5.71
C ILE A 120 -3.72 2.47 -5.99
N TYR A 121 -3.77 3.04 -7.20
CA TYR A 121 -4.83 3.95 -7.61
C TYR A 121 -6.20 3.28 -7.57
N SER A 122 -6.32 2.07 -8.12
CA SER A 122 -7.55 1.28 -8.10
C SER A 122 -7.94 0.85 -6.70
N TYR A 123 -6.95 0.47 -5.87
CA TYR A 123 -7.17 0.09 -4.48
C TYR A 123 -7.76 1.25 -3.66
N LEU A 124 -7.14 2.42 -3.69
CA LEU A 124 -7.60 3.59 -2.93
C LEU A 124 -9.01 4.06 -3.35
N ARG A 125 -9.43 3.77 -4.59
CA ARG A 125 -10.76 4.10 -5.12
C ARG A 125 -11.76 2.95 -5.02
N GLY A 126 -11.30 1.77 -4.62
CA GLY A 126 -12.08 0.54 -4.64
C GLY A 126 -12.75 0.18 -3.32
N PHE A 127 -12.79 1.08 -2.33
CA PHE A 127 -13.46 0.84 -1.06
C PHE A 127 -14.98 0.92 -1.17
N TYR A 128 -15.66 0.02 -0.47
CA TYR A 128 -17.12 0.01 -0.33
C TYR A 128 -17.53 -0.36 1.08
N ARG A 129 -18.74 0.01 1.48
CA ARG A 129 -19.30 -0.32 2.79
C ARG A 129 -19.56 -1.81 2.90
N ASP A 130 -19.07 -2.42 3.98
CA ASP A 130 -19.26 -3.84 4.31
C ASP A 130 -19.38 -3.99 5.82
N THR A 131 -20.59 -4.11 6.31
CA THR A 131 -20.90 -4.20 7.75
C THR A 131 -20.45 -5.53 8.38
N SER A 132 -20.07 -6.52 7.58
CA SER A 132 -19.48 -7.76 8.07
C SER A 132 -18.00 -7.61 8.48
N ARG A 133 -17.38 -6.49 8.13
CA ARG A 133 -15.96 -6.20 8.43
C ARG A 133 -15.83 -5.36 9.69
N GLN A 134 -14.79 -5.62 10.49
CA GLN A 134 -14.51 -4.91 11.74
C GLN A 134 -14.46 -3.38 11.55
N MET A 135 -13.83 -2.90 10.48
CA MET A 135 -13.72 -1.48 10.16
C MET A 135 -14.90 -0.95 9.32
N GLY A 136 -15.90 -1.78 9.01
CA GLY A 136 -17.07 -1.39 8.23
C GLY A 136 -16.81 -1.17 6.73
N TRP A 137 -15.63 -1.55 6.24
CA TRP A 137 -15.18 -1.36 4.87
C TRP A 137 -14.55 -2.61 4.29
N ASN A 138 -14.71 -2.78 2.97
CA ASN A 138 -14.03 -3.80 2.18
C ASN A 138 -13.53 -3.17 0.87
N ASN A 139 -12.79 -3.91 0.06
CA ASN A 139 -12.18 -3.38 -1.15
C ASN A 139 -12.32 -4.34 -2.33
N VAL A 140 -12.64 -3.80 -3.52
CA VAL A 140 -12.83 -4.61 -4.73
C VAL A 140 -11.51 -5.16 -5.27
N VAL A 141 -10.40 -4.46 -5.07
CA VAL A 141 -9.07 -4.86 -5.56
C VAL A 141 -8.38 -5.83 -4.60
N LEU A 142 -8.59 -5.64 -3.30
CA LEU A 142 -8.06 -6.50 -2.24
C LEU A 142 -9.20 -6.91 -1.31
N LYS A 143 -9.86 -8.01 -1.63
CA LYS A 143 -10.94 -8.55 -0.81
C LYS A 143 -10.45 -8.80 0.63
N ASN A 144 -11.32 -8.50 1.59
CA ASN A 144 -11.04 -8.63 3.02
C ASN A 144 -9.95 -7.69 3.55
N SER A 145 -9.73 -6.56 2.90
CA SER A 145 -8.83 -5.52 3.42
C SER A 145 -9.25 -5.11 4.83
N ALA A 146 -8.27 -5.07 5.75
CA ALA A 146 -8.47 -4.56 7.11
C ALA A 146 -8.31 -3.04 7.19
N MET A 147 -7.74 -2.40 6.16
CA MET A 147 -7.60 -0.95 6.09
C MET A 147 -8.98 -0.28 6.00
N PRO A 148 -9.27 0.72 6.83
CA PRO A 148 -10.46 1.56 6.65
C PRO A 148 -10.32 2.44 5.40
N HIS A 149 -11.44 2.93 4.89
CA HIS A 149 -11.44 3.97 3.86
C HIS A 149 -10.93 5.30 4.44
N ILE A 150 -10.06 6.00 3.71
CA ILE A 150 -9.49 7.31 4.06
C ILE A 150 -10.08 8.41 3.19
#